data_2111b3acc0c9eea080b7008038029705
#
_entry.id   2111b3acc0c9eea080b7008038029705
#
_cell.length_a   1.000
_cell.length_b   1.000
_cell.length_c   1.000
_cell.angle_alpha   90.00
_cell.angle_beta   90.00
_cell.angle_gamma   90.00
#
_symmetry.space_group_name_H-M   'P 1'
#
loop_
_entity.id
_entity.type
_entity.pdbx_description
1 polymer ?
#
loop_
_entity_poly.entity_id
_entity_poly.type
_entity_poly.pdbx_seq_one_letter_code
_entity_poly.pdbx_strand_id
1 'polypeptide(L)'
;GDVYKRQVLEQALLGVAASVGNLGVTEDKERVGKVFDQLFFMGYWVFGFAGICLFEMLNPFVELAFGSQYLFQREIVLVLCINFFINGMRRAVLIFKESMGLFWYDRYKAVAEAVLNLVISVLLVTYLGVAGVFVGTFCSTVLTSVWVEPYVIYKYRLERPVTGFFIKYAGYLGVMAAVWGITEYCCRFISGQVFFVLVLRLMICLIVPNILLWLVYRKTVEWRELWSLLKRIVKFP
;
A
#
# COMPACT_ATOMS: atom_id res chain seq x y z
N GLY A 1 -6.35 24.77 -5.55
CA GLY A 1 -6.56 23.86 -4.40
C GLY A 1 -5.62 22.67 -4.39
N ASP A 2 -5.23 22.14 -5.55
CA ASP A 2 -4.44 20.89 -5.63
C ASP A 2 -2.96 21.07 -5.27
N VAL A 3 -2.38 22.22 -5.55
CA VAL A 3 -0.99 22.54 -5.15
C VAL A 3 -0.84 22.55 -3.63
N TYR A 4 -1.83 23.10 -2.93
CA TYR A 4 -1.83 23.15 -1.46
C TYR A 4 -1.98 21.76 -0.83
N LYS A 5 -2.82 20.91 -1.39
CA LYS A 5 -2.99 19.51 -0.91
C LYS A 5 -1.74 18.69 -1.11
N ARG A 6 -1.07 18.82 -2.27
CA ARG A 6 0.23 18.18 -2.51
C ARG A 6 1.27 18.66 -1.52
N GLN A 7 1.33 19.97 -1.26
CA GLN A 7 2.30 20.57 -0.34
C GLN A 7 2.09 20.12 1.10
N VAL A 8 0.84 19.99 1.56
CA VAL A 8 0.52 19.45 2.90
C VAL A 8 0.90 17.97 3.01
N LEU A 9 0.64 17.17 1.96
CA LEU A 9 1.04 15.75 1.94
C LEU A 9 2.56 15.60 1.91
N GLU A 10 3.25 16.40 1.11
CA GLU A 10 4.72 16.43 1.05
C GLU A 10 5.32 16.89 2.39
N GLN A 11 4.76 17.90 3.04
CA GLN A 11 5.20 18.33 4.37
C GLN A 11 4.97 17.27 5.44
N ALA A 12 3.85 16.55 5.40
CA ALA A 12 3.59 15.44 6.31
C ALA A 12 4.59 14.28 6.09
N LEU A 13 4.86 13.93 4.83
CA LEU A 13 5.85 12.91 4.47
C LEU A 13 7.28 13.36 4.84
N LEU A 14 7.64 14.61 4.62
CA LEU A 14 8.92 15.19 5.05
C LEU A 14 9.06 15.20 6.56
N GLY A 15 8.00 15.49 7.32
CA GLY A 15 7.97 15.42 8.77
C GLY A 15 8.22 14.00 9.29
N VAL A 16 7.60 13.00 8.66
CA VAL A 16 7.84 11.58 8.95
C VAL A 16 9.28 11.20 8.58
N ALA A 17 9.75 11.59 7.38
CA ALA A 17 11.11 11.33 6.92
C ALA A 17 12.16 11.98 7.83
N ALA A 18 11.96 13.23 8.27
CA ALA A 18 12.83 13.91 9.21
C ALA A 18 12.84 13.22 10.59
N SER A 19 11.68 12.78 11.07
CA SER A 19 11.58 12.02 12.31
C SER A 19 12.31 10.68 12.23
N VAL A 20 12.21 9.99 11.09
CA VAL A 20 12.94 8.74 10.82
C VAL A 20 14.43 9.01 10.63
N GLY A 21 14.82 10.12 9.97
CA GLY A 21 16.22 10.54 9.81
C GLY A 21 16.89 10.83 11.13
N ASN A 22 16.20 11.49 12.07
CA ASN A 22 16.70 11.71 13.44
C ASN A 22 16.89 10.39 14.22
N LEU A 23 16.06 9.37 13.92
CA LEU A 23 16.25 8.01 14.43
C LEU A 23 17.43 7.31 13.75
N GLY A 24 17.80 7.71 12.54
CA GLY A 24 18.98 7.20 11.83
C GLY A 24 20.30 7.49 12.52
N VAL A 25 20.37 8.57 13.31
CA VAL A 25 21.52 8.94 14.13
C VAL A 25 21.53 8.19 15.48
N THR A 26 20.42 7.60 15.89
CA THR A 26 20.28 6.88 17.16
C THR A 26 20.85 5.47 17.04
N GLU A 27 21.71 5.04 17.95
CA GLU A 27 22.27 3.68 18.00
C GLU A 27 21.25 2.60 18.43
N ASP A 28 20.06 3.00 18.90
CA ASP A 28 19.00 2.10 19.38
C ASP A 28 18.26 1.43 18.22
N LYS A 29 18.78 0.28 17.77
CA LYS A 29 18.21 -0.55 16.69
C LYS A 29 16.80 -1.05 17.02
N GLU A 30 16.47 -1.24 18.29
CA GLU A 30 15.14 -1.71 18.70
C GLU A 30 14.08 -0.63 18.49
N ARG A 31 14.40 0.60 18.88
CA ARG A 31 13.53 1.76 18.66
C ARG A 31 13.31 2.03 17.15
N VAL A 32 14.39 1.93 16.39
CA VAL A 32 14.35 2.06 14.92
C VAL A 32 13.43 1.00 14.30
N GLY A 33 13.54 -0.26 14.73
CA GLY A 33 12.69 -1.35 14.28
C GLY A 33 11.20 -1.16 14.63
N LYS A 34 10.90 -0.67 15.83
CA LYS A 34 9.51 -0.35 16.24
C LYS A 34 8.88 0.73 15.36
N VAL A 35 9.61 1.80 15.08
CA VAL A 35 9.11 2.87 14.19
C VAL A 35 8.90 2.37 12.76
N PHE A 36 9.81 1.52 12.26
CA PHE A 36 9.64 0.87 10.96
C PHE A 36 8.35 0.04 10.91
N ASP A 37 8.13 -0.80 11.92
CA ASP A 37 6.94 -1.64 12.03
C ASP A 37 5.64 -0.83 12.10
N GLN A 38 5.65 0.30 12.81
CA GLN A 38 4.51 1.22 12.91
C GLN A 38 4.18 1.87 11.55
N LEU A 39 5.19 2.39 10.85
CA LEU A 39 5.01 3.00 9.53
C LEU A 39 4.53 1.97 8.50
N PHE A 40 5.08 0.76 8.56
CA PHE A 40 4.69 -0.32 7.69
C PHE A 40 3.24 -0.77 7.94
N PHE A 41 2.83 -0.88 9.20
CA PHE A 41 1.46 -1.20 9.58
C PHE A 41 0.47 -0.09 9.19
N MET A 42 0.86 1.18 9.35
CA MET A 42 0.04 2.32 8.90
C MET A 42 -0.14 2.30 7.39
N GLY A 43 0.94 2.06 6.64
CA GLY A 43 0.88 1.87 5.18
C GLY A 43 -0.05 0.73 4.79
N TYR A 44 0.07 -0.42 5.45
CA TYR A 44 -0.80 -1.57 5.25
C TYR A 44 -2.28 -1.21 5.42
N TRP A 45 -2.64 -0.52 6.50
CA TRP A 45 -4.03 -0.12 6.75
C TRP A 45 -4.55 0.85 5.70
N VAL A 46 -3.81 1.94 5.46
CA VAL A 46 -4.25 3.01 4.56
C VAL A 46 -4.35 2.53 3.11
N PHE A 47 -3.30 1.90 2.59
CA PHE A 47 -3.28 1.46 1.18
C PHE A 47 -4.12 0.20 0.96
N GLY A 48 -4.29 -0.66 1.96
CA GLY A 48 -5.21 -1.78 1.88
C GLY A 48 -6.66 -1.34 1.80
N PHE A 49 -7.07 -0.48 2.73
CA PHE A 49 -8.40 0.13 2.72
C PHE A 49 -8.67 0.89 1.41
N ALA A 50 -7.75 1.77 1.00
CA ALA A 50 -7.90 2.54 -0.23
C ALA A 50 -7.92 1.65 -1.48
N GLY A 51 -7.15 0.56 -1.51
CA GLY A 51 -7.15 -0.42 -2.60
C GLY A 51 -8.49 -1.15 -2.73
N ILE A 52 -9.11 -1.53 -1.61
CA ILE A 52 -10.47 -2.13 -1.61
C ILE A 52 -11.49 -1.12 -2.13
N CYS A 53 -11.46 0.12 -1.63
CA CYS A 53 -12.35 1.18 -2.12
C CYS A 53 -12.17 1.42 -3.61
N LEU A 54 -10.93 1.47 -4.10
CA LEU A 54 -10.63 1.67 -5.51
C LEU A 54 -11.21 0.53 -6.36
N PHE A 55 -11.06 -0.73 -5.91
CA PHE A 55 -11.59 -1.88 -6.63
C PHE A 55 -13.11 -1.84 -6.78
N GLU A 56 -13.83 -1.55 -5.70
CA GLU A 56 -15.29 -1.55 -5.68
C GLU A 56 -15.91 -0.34 -6.36
N MET A 57 -15.21 0.79 -6.37
CA MET A 57 -15.78 2.06 -6.81
C MET A 57 -15.35 2.49 -8.20
N LEU A 58 -14.22 1.99 -8.73
CA LEU A 58 -13.64 2.46 -10.00
C LEU A 58 -14.65 2.35 -11.16
N ASN A 59 -15.20 1.18 -11.38
CA ASN A 59 -16.16 0.97 -12.49
C ASN A 59 -17.48 1.73 -12.28
N PRO A 60 -18.16 1.69 -11.11
CA PRO A 60 -19.33 2.54 -10.88
C PRO A 60 -19.06 4.05 -11.05
N PHE A 61 -17.87 4.51 -10.66
CA PHE A 61 -17.47 5.90 -10.86
C PHE A 61 -17.27 6.23 -12.34
N VAL A 62 -16.58 5.34 -13.10
CA VAL A 62 -16.36 5.53 -14.53
C VAL A 62 -17.69 5.51 -15.29
N GLU A 63 -18.61 4.62 -14.93
CA GLU A 63 -19.95 4.56 -15.50
C GLU A 63 -20.74 5.85 -15.30
N LEU A 64 -20.70 6.38 -14.08
CA LEU A 64 -21.37 7.63 -13.72
C LEU A 64 -20.78 8.86 -14.43
N ALA A 65 -19.44 8.92 -14.56
CA ALA A 65 -18.73 10.10 -15.06
C ALA A 65 -18.59 10.10 -16.59
N PHE A 66 -18.42 8.96 -17.20
CA PHE A 66 -18.05 8.82 -18.63
C PHE A 66 -18.99 7.92 -19.43
N GLY A 67 -19.78 7.08 -18.77
CA GLY A 67 -20.70 6.16 -19.41
C GLY A 67 -20.19 4.72 -19.47
N SER A 68 -21.11 3.78 -19.71
CA SER A 68 -20.86 2.33 -19.68
C SER A 68 -19.86 1.82 -20.73
N GLN A 69 -19.63 2.58 -21.81
CA GLN A 69 -18.67 2.21 -22.86
C GLN A 69 -17.19 2.29 -22.42
N TYR A 70 -16.90 2.94 -21.28
CA TYR A 70 -15.55 3.12 -20.75
C TYR A 70 -15.21 2.22 -19.57
N LEU A 71 -16.06 1.27 -19.25
CA LEU A 71 -15.83 0.33 -18.14
C LEU A 71 -14.59 -0.52 -18.39
N PHE A 72 -13.78 -0.66 -17.34
CA PHE A 72 -12.63 -1.54 -17.36
C PHE A 72 -13.05 -2.99 -17.13
N GLN A 73 -12.35 -3.92 -17.79
CA GLN A 73 -12.45 -5.33 -17.44
C GLN A 73 -12.02 -5.54 -15.99
N ARG A 74 -12.69 -6.44 -15.29
CA ARG A 74 -12.48 -6.69 -13.86
C ARG A 74 -11.03 -7.08 -13.53
N GLU A 75 -10.40 -7.84 -14.42
CA GLU A 75 -9.01 -8.29 -14.29
C GLU A 75 -8.03 -7.11 -14.32
N ILE A 76 -8.30 -6.10 -15.15
CA ILE A 76 -7.49 -4.87 -15.22
C ILE A 76 -7.61 -4.10 -13.92
N VAL A 77 -8.84 -3.93 -13.42
CA VAL A 77 -9.07 -3.25 -12.13
C VAL A 77 -8.38 -3.97 -10.99
N LEU A 78 -8.45 -5.31 -10.98
CA LEU A 78 -7.78 -6.14 -9.97
C LEU A 78 -6.28 -5.91 -9.95
N VAL A 79 -5.62 -6.01 -11.11
CA VAL A 79 -4.16 -5.84 -11.20
C VAL A 79 -3.75 -4.42 -10.85
N LEU A 80 -4.53 -3.40 -11.25
CA LEU A 80 -4.31 -2.01 -10.84
C LEU A 80 -4.36 -1.84 -9.32
N CYS A 81 -5.36 -2.42 -8.67
CA CYS A 81 -5.53 -2.32 -7.21
C CYS A 81 -4.43 -3.08 -6.46
N ILE A 82 -4.01 -4.24 -6.96
CA ILE A 82 -2.86 -4.99 -6.40
C ILE A 82 -1.58 -4.16 -6.53
N ASN A 83 -1.31 -3.58 -7.71
CA ASN A 83 -0.15 -2.70 -7.91
C ASN A 83 -0.20 -1.48 -6.98
N PHE A 84 -1.36 -0.84 -6.85
CA PHE A 84 -1.57 0.28 -5.93
C PHE A 84 -1.25 -0.11 -4.49
N PHE A 85 -1.78 -1.24 -4.02
CA PHE A 85 -1.54 -1.73 -2.67
C PHE A 85 -0.06 -2.05 -2.40
N ILE A 86 0.59 -2.82 -3.28
CA ILE A 86 2.01 -3.19 -3.13
C ILE A 86 2.91 -1.96 -3.16
N ASN A 87 2.69 -1.04 -4.11
CA ASN A 87 3.46 0.20 -4.16
C ASN A 87 3.20 1.09 -2.94
N GLY A 88 1.98 1.10 -2.41
CA GLY A 88 1.64 1.77 -1.17
C GLY A 88 2.40 1.19 0.03
N MET A 89 2.43 -0.14 0.16
CA MET A 89 3.21 -0.83 1.20
C MET A 89 4.72 -0.50 1.10
N ARG A 90 5.26 -0.43 -0.10
CA ARG A 90 6.66 -0.04 -0.34
C ARG A 90 6.98 1.38 0.12
N ARG A 91 6.02 2.31 0.15
CA ARG A 91 6.27 3.70 0.56
C ARG A 91 6.90 3.80 1.95
N ALA A 92 6.41 3.04 2.92
CA ALA A 92 7.00 3.01 4.25
C ALA A 92 8.46 2.54 4.23
N VAL A 93 8.74 1.48 3.45
CA VAL A 93 10.09 0.92 3.28
C VAL A 93 11.02 1.94 2.60
N LEU A 94 10.56 2.61 1.54
CA LEU A 94 11.32 3.61 0.81
C LEU A 94 11.66 4.83 1.68
N ILE A 95 10.67 5.42 2.38
CA ILE A 95 10.88 6.55 3.28
C ILE A 95 11.96 6.20 4.31
N PHE A 96 11.89 5.00 4.87
CA PHE A 96 12.84 4.55 5.88
C PHE A 96 14.25 4.38 5.30
N LYS A 97 14.36 3.73 4.14
CA LYS A 97 15.61 3.51 3.43
C LYS A 97 16.29 4.84 3.02
N GLU A 98 15.52 5.75 2.45
CA GLU A 98 15.98 7.06 1.99
C GLU A 98 16.44 7.94 3.16
N SER A 99 15.64 8.00 4.23
CA SER A 99 15.97 8.77 5.44
C SER A 99 17.24 8.29 6.14
N MET A 100 17.63 7.02 5.94
CA MET A 100 18.85 6.44 6.49
C MET A 100 20.02 6.39 5.50
N GLY A 101 19.88 6.94 4.30
CA GLY A 101 20.96 6.98 3.31
C GLY A 101 21.33 5.61 2.74
N LEU A 102 20.43 4.62 2.79
CA LEU A 102 20.71 3.23 2.39
C LEU A 102 20.58 2.97 0.87
N PHE A 103 20.32 4.01 0.06
CA PHE A 103 20.11 3.90 -1.39
C PHE A 103 21.35 3.41 -2.16
N TRP A 104 22.54 3.52 -1.61
CA TRP A 104 23.76 3.05 -2.25
C TRP A 104 23.79 1.52 -2.41
N TYR A 105 23.23 0.80 -1.46
CA TYR A 105 23.27 -0.67 -1.42
C TYR A 105 22.40 -1.36 -2.46
N ASP A 106 21.39 -0.66 -2.99
CA ASP A 106 20.49 -1.19 -4.01
C ASP A 106 20.40 -0.33 -5.29
N ARG A 107 21.44 0.47 -5.56
CA ARG A 107 21.48 1.41 -6.68
C ARG A 107 21.17 0.81 -8.06
N TYR A 108 21.52 -0.44 -8.28
CA TYR A 108 21.25 -1.15 -9.54
C TYR A 108 19.84 -1.74 -9.63
N LYS A 109 19.12 -1.80 -8.51
CA LYS A 109 17.77 -2.37 -8.44
C LYS A 109 16.81 -1.64 -9.39
N ALA A 110 16.85 -0.31 -9.43
CA ALA A 110 15.96 0.50 -10.28
C ALA A 110 16.14 0.17 -11.77
N VAL A 111 17.40 -0.03 -12.21
CA VAL A 111 17.70 -0.44 -13.60
C VAL A 111 17.18 -1.85 -13.86
N ALA A 112 17.42 -2.79 -12.94
CA ALA A 112 16.92 -4.16 -13.05
C ALA A 112 15.38 -4.21 -13.10
N GLU A 113 14.70 -3.44 -12.24
CA GLU A 113 13.24 -3.31 -12.23
C GLU A 113 12.72 -2.76 -13.56
N ALA A 114 13.34 -1.70 -14.10
CA ALA A 114 12.94 -1.10 -15.37
C ALA A 114 13.11 -2.05 -16.56
N VAL A 115 14.24 -2.76 -16.64
CA VAL A 115 14.50 -3.75 -17.70
C VAL A 115 13.51 -4.92 -17.61
N LEU A 116 13.32 -5.48 -16.42
CA LEU A 116 12.36 -6.57 -16.21
C LEU A 116 10.93 -6.12 -16.53
N ASN A 117 10.54 -4.91 -16.11
CA ASN A 117 9.23 -4.37 -16.44
C ASN A 117 9.04 -4.29 -17.96
N LEU A 118 10.00 -3.70 -18.67
CA LEU A 118 9.90 -3.58 -20.13
C LEU A 118 9.80 -4.94 -20.79
N VAL A 119 10.68 -5.87 -20.46
CA VAL A 119 10.71 -7.21 -21.07
C VAL A 119 9.41 -7.98 -20.80
N ILE A 120 8.98 -8.04 -19.53
CA ILE A 120 7.77 -8.78 -19.14
C ILE A 120 6.52 -8.12 -19.73
N SER A 121 6.44 -6.78 -19.72
CA SER A 121 5.30 -6.05 -20.28
C SER A 121 5.17 -6.25 -21.80
N VAL A 122 6.28 -6.20 -22.56
CA VAL A 122 6.28 -6.45 -24.00
C VAL A 122 5.86 -7.88 -24.31
N LEU A 123 6.31 -8.85 -23.54
CA LEU A 123 5.91 -10.24 -23.71
C LEU A 123 4.43 -10.45 -23.38
N LEU A 124 3.95 -9.88 -22.28
CA LEU A 124 2.57 -10.10 -21.82
C LEU A 124 1.52 -9.29 -22.58
N VAL A 125 1.90 -8.14 -23.16
CA VAL A 125 0.94 -7.32 -23.92
C VAL A 125 0.41 -8.07 -25.16
N THR A 126 1.20 -8.96 -25.74
CA THR A 126 0.78 -9.76 -26.90
C THR A 126 -0.32 -10.78 -26.55
N TYR A 127 -0.39 -11.23 -25.30
CA TYR A 127 -1.35 -12.23 -24.82
C TYR A 127 -2.51 -11.63 -24.02
N LEU A 128 -2.22 -10.62 -23.21
CA LEU A 128 -3.17 -10.04 -22.25
C LEU A 128 -3.58 -8.60 -22.60
N GLY A 129 -3.11 -8.06 -23.75
CA GLY A 129 -3.37 -6.67 -24.11
C GLY A 129 -2.88 -5.71 -23.02
N VAL A 130 -3.66 -4.66 -22.75
CA VAL A 130 -3.31 -3.63 -21.74
C VAL A 130 -3.09 -4.21 -20.34
N ALA A 131 -3.82 -5.26 -19.97
CA ALA A 131 -3.61 -5.94 -18.68
C ALA A 131 -2.18 -6.48 -18.53
N GLY A 132 -1.56 -6.92 -19.64
CA GLY A 132 -0.19 -7.42 -19.67
C GLY A 132 0.86 -6.39 -19.20
N VAL A 133 0.65 -5.12 -19.49
CA VAL A 133 1.54 -4.03 -19.00
C VAL A 133 1.48 -3.91 -17.48
N PHE A 134 0.28 -3.95 -16.90
CA PHE A 134 0.11 -3.87 -15.45
C PHE A 134 0.61 -5.12 -14.73
N VAL A 135 0.44 -6.30 -15.33
CA VAL A 135 1.01 -7.55 -14.82
C VAL A 135 2.54 -7.52 -14.90
N GLY A 136 3.10 -6.97 -15.97
CA GLY A 136 4.54 -6.75 -16.11
C GLY A 136 5.12 -5.88 -14.99
N THR A 137 4.43 -4.78 -14.67
CA THR A 137 4.78 -3.90 -13.54
C THR A 137 4.72 -4.66 -12.21
N PHE A 138 3.66 -5.43 -11.98
CA PHE A 138 3.52 -6.27 -10.79
C PHE A 138 4.68 -7.26 -10.66
N CYS A 139 4.95 -8.03 -11.71
CA CYS A 139 6.00 -9.04 -11.72
C CYS A 139 7.40 -8.42 -11.50
N SER A 140 7.73 -7.33 -12.19
CA SER A 140 9.03 -6.66 -12.03
C SER A 140 9.22 -6.13 -10.61
N THR A 141 8.20 -5.52 -10.03
CA THR A 141 8.22 -5.01 -8.66
C THR A 141 8.38 -6.14 -7.64
N VAL A 142 7.64 -7.25 -7.80
CA VAL A 142 7.74 -8.42 -6.91
C VAL A 142 9.10 -9.09 -7.03
N LEU A 143 9.62 -9.24 -8.24
CA LEU A 143 10.91 -9.89 -8.48
C LEU A 143 12.12 -9.06 -8.01
N THR A 144 11.96 -7.75 -7.85
CA THR A 144 13.06 -6.85 -7.46
C THR A 144 12.80 -6.18 -6.12
N SER A 145 11.90 -5.22 -6.09
CA SER A 145 11.78 -4.24 -5.02
C SER A 145 11.19 -4.79 -3.73
N VAL A 146 10.19 -5.67 -3.83
CA VAL A 146 9.47 -6.19 -2.65
C VAL A 146 10.37 -6.91 -1.65
N TRP A 147 11.44 -7.54 -2.12
CA TRP A 147 12.36 -8.26 -1.24
C TRP A 147 13.71 -7.55 -1.04
N VAL A 148 14.23 -6.85 -2.06
CA VAL A 148 15.53 -6.17 -1.96
C VAL A 148 15.48 -5.01 -0.97
N GLU A 149 14.45 -4.18 -1.02
CA GLU A 149 14.33 -2.99 -0.17
C GLU A 149 14.27 -3.33 1.33
N PRO A 150 13.39 -4.25 1.80
CA PRO A 150 13.40 -4.66 3.20
C PRO A 150 14.70 -5.38 3.59
N TYR A 151 15.26 -6.20 2.69
CA TYR A 151 16.53 -6.89 2.95
C TYR A 151 17.66 -5.91 3.26
N VAL A 152 17.77 -4.80 2.50
CA VAL A 152 18.78 -3.76 2.74
C VAL A 152 18.61 -3.13 4.13
N ILE A 153 17.38 -2.78 4.52
CA ILE A 153 17.09 -2.20 5.84
C ILE A 153 17.46 -3.19 6.95
N TYR A 154 17.01 -4.44 6.82
CA TYR A 154 17.24 -5.45 7.86
C TYR A 154 18.71 -5.82 8.00
N LYS A 155 19.44 -5.92 6.89
CA LYS A 155 20.86 -6.27 6.88
C LYS A 155 21.76 -5.14 7.40
N TYR A 156 21.58 -3.92 6.88
CA TYR A 156 22.53 -2.83 7.11
C TYR A 156 22.15 -1.87 8.23
N ARG A 157 20.88 -1.89 8.68
CA ARG A 157 20.43 -0.99 9.74
C ARG A 157 19.94 -1.70 10.99
N LEU A 158 19.07 -2.71 10.81
CA LEU A 158 18.50 -3.43 11.96
C LEU A 158 19.39 -4.58 12.42
N GLU A 159 20.27 -5.11 11.56
CA GLU A 159 21.14 -6.26 11.81
C GLU A 159 20.36 -7.48 12.32
N ARG A 160 19.19 -7.72 11.73
CA ARG A 160 18.27 -8.80 12.06
C ARG A 160 17.92 -9.60 10.82
N PRO A 161 17.55 -10.89 10.97
CA PRO A 161 17.06 -11.68 9.84
C PRO A 161 15.76 -11.10 9.28
N VAL A 162 15.69 -10.96 7.96
CA VAL A 162 14.52 -10.39 7.23
C VAL A 162 13.33 -11.36 7.19
N THR A 163 13.50 -12.62 7.56
CA THR A 163 12.46 -13.66 7.53
C THR A 163 11.21 -13.29 8.33
N GLY A 164 11.39 -12.68 9.52
CA GLY A 164 10.29 -12.20 10.35
C GLY A 164 9.44 -11.14 9.63
N PHE A 165 10.05 -10.27 8.85
CA PHE A 165 9.33 -9.28 8.02
C PHE A 165 8.45 -9.98 6.98
N PHE A 166 8.99 -10.95 6.23
CA PHE A 166 8.22 -11.62 5.18
C PHE A 166 7.08 -12.47 5.74
N ILE A 167 7.25 -13.12 6.89
CA ILE A 167 6.16 -13.83 7.57
C ILE A 167 5.03 -12.86 7.94
N LYS A 168 5.39 -11.71 8.53
CA LYS A 168 4.45 -10.64 8.88
C LYS A 168 3.75 -10.08 7.64
N TYR A 169 4.52 -9.82 6.57
CA TYR A 169 3.99 -9.32 5.31
C TYR A 169 3.01 -10.32 4.66
N ALA A 170 3.34 -11.62 4.65
CA ALA A 170 2.44 -12.66 4.16
C ALA A 170 1.14 -12.74 4.99
N GLY A 171 1.25 -12.59 6.31
CA GLY A 171 0.08 -12.49 7.20
C GLY A 171 -0.81 -11.28 6.85
N TYR A 172 -0.21 -10.13 6.60
CA TYR A 172 -0.94 -8.92 6.16
C TYR A 172 -1.64 -9.13 4.81
N LEU A 173 -0.97 -9.77 3.84
CA LEU A 173 -1.58 -10.11 2.55
C LEU A 173 -2.78 -11.05 2.72
N GLY A 174 -2.65 -12.09 3.56
CA GLY A 174 -3.74 -13.04 3.82
C GLY A 174 -4.96 -12.38 4.46
N VAL A 175 -4.75 -11.55 5.49
CA VAL A 175 -5.84 -10.80 6.14
C VAL A 175 -6.48 -9.83 5.16
N MET A 176 -5.68 -9.10 4.36
CA MET A 176 -6.20 -8.14 3.38
C MET A 176 -7.04 -8.84 2.30
N ALA A 177 -6.61 -10.00 1.82
CA ALA A 177 -7.37 -10.80 0.86
C ALA A 177 -8.71 -11.26 1.44
N ALA A 178 -8.75 -11.68 2.71
CA ALA A 178 -9.98 -12.05 3.40
C ALA A 178 -10.92 -10.84 3.58
N VAL A 179 -10.38 -9.70 4.02
CA VAL A 179 -11.15 -8.44 4.19
C VAL A 179 -11.72 -7.98 2.86
N TRP A 180 -10.93 -8.03 1.80
CA TRP A 180 -11.39 -7.71 0.45
C TRP A 180 -12.51 -8.64 0.00
N GLY A 181 -12.34 -9.97 0.13
CA GLY A 181 -13.36 -10.94 -0.26
C GLY A 181 -14.70 -10.74 0.48
N ILE A 182 -14.65 -10.43 1.79
CA ILE A 182 -15.86 -10.14 2.57
C ILE A 182 -16.51 -8.84 2.09
N THR A 183 -15.73 -7.79 1.84
CA THR A 183 -16.23 -6.49 1.36
C THR A 183 -16.88 -6.64 0.00
N GLU A 184 -16.21 -7.33 -0.93
CA GLU A 184 -16.74 -7.64 -2.26
C GLU A 184 -18.04 -8.44 -2.16
N TYR A 185 -18.10 -9.46 -1.30
CA TYR A 185 -19.32 -10.22 -1.05
C TYR A 185 -20.48 -9.32 -0.63
N CYS A 186 -20.23 -8.38 0.29
CA CYS A 186 -21.24 -7.40 0.71
C CYS A 186 -21.67 -6.48 -0.45
N CYS A 187 -20.71 -6.02 -1.27
CA CYS A 187 -20.99 -5.14 -2.39
C CYS A 187 -21.74 -5.82 -3.55
N ARG A 188 -21.63 -7.14 -3.68
CA ARG A 188 -22.25 -7.93 -4.75
C ARG A 188 -23.78 -7.85 -4.76
N PHE A 189 -24.38 -7.66 -3.59
CA PHE A 189 -25.84 -7.58 -3.46
C PHE A 189 -26.43 -6.20 -3.77
N ILE A 190 -25.57 -5.21 -4.05
CA ILE A 190 -26.01 -3.87 -4.37
C ILE A 190 -26.21 -3.75 -5.87
N SER A 191 -27.44 -3.56 -6.29
CA SER A 191 -27.85 -3.32 -7.68
C SER A 191 -28.85 -2.17 -7.73
N GLY A 192 -28.93 -1.48 -8.85
CA GLY A 192 -29.86 -0.38 -9.05
C GLY A 192 -29.25 0.79 -9.84
N GLN A 193 -29.74 1.97 -9.62
CA GLN A 193 -29.25 3.19 -10.28
C GLN A 193 -27.80 3.47 -9.88
N VAL A 194 -26.92 3.76 -10.84
CA VAL A 194 -25.47 3.89 -10.68
C VAL A 194 -25.06 4.81 -9.53
N PHE A 195 -25.74 5.95 -9.38
CA PHE A 195 -25.47 6.88 -8.30
C PHE A 195 -25.70 6.26 -6.89
N PHE A 196 -26.83 5.57 -6.70
CA PHE A 196 -27.14 4.91 -5.42
C PHE A 196 -26.17 3.74 -5.18
N VAL A 197 -25.84 2.96 -6.21
CA VAL A 197 -24.83 1.89 -6.13
C VAL A 197 -23.50 2.45 -5.63
N LEU A 198 -23.04 3.56 -6.21
CA LEU A 198 -21.79 4.22 -5.82
C LEU A 198 -21.82 4.65 -4.32
N VAL A 199 -22.89 5.31 -3.90
CA VAL A 199 -23.03 5.79 -2.50
C VAL A 199 -23.06 4.61 -1.52
N LEU A 200 -23.86 3.58 -1.80
CA LEU A 200 -23.96 2.41 -0.93
C LEU A 200 -22.65 1.62 -0.85
N ARG A 201 -21.96 1.41 -1.99
CA ARG A 201 -20.65 0.78 -2.01
C ARG A 201 -19.60 1.61 -1.24
N LEU A 202 -19.63 2.95 -1.37
CA LEU A 202 -18.78 3.82 -0.58
C LEU A 202 -18.98 3.61 0.92
N MET A 203 -20.23 3.57 1.38
CA MET A 203 -20.55 3.34 2.79
C MET A 203 -20.04 1.98 3.28
N ILE A 204 -20.26 0.90 2.49
CA ILE A 204 -19.72 -0.42 2.83
C ILE A 204 -18.20 -0.40 2.88
N CYS A 205 -17.54 0.18 1.88
CA CYS A 205 -16.09 0.28 1.83
C CYS A 205 -15.50 1.10 2.98
N LEU A 206 -16.21 2.12 3.46
CA LEU A 206 -15.78 2.89 4.63
C LEU A 206 -15.93 2.12 5.94
N ILE A 207 -16.96 1.29 6.07
CA ILE A 207 -17.32 0.63 7.32
C ILE A 207 -16.67 -0.76 7.42
N VAL A 208 -16.93 -1.64 6.46
CA VAL A 208 -16.61 -3.07 6.55
C VAL A 208 -15.10 -3.33 6.67
N PRO A 209 -14.23 -2.83 5.77
CA PRO A 209 -12.79 -3.08 5.89
C PRO A 209 -12.21 -2.55 7.20
N ASN A 210 -12.63 -1.35 7.61
CA ASN A 210 -12.10 -0.73 8.82
C ASN A 210 -12.53 -1.48 10.10
N ILE A 211 -13.77 -1.95 10.16
CA ILE A 211 -14.24 -2.77 11.29
C ILE A 211 -13.49 -4.12 11.31
N LEU A 212 -13.35 -4.79 10.17
CA LEU A 212 -12.67 -6.08 10.09
C LEU A 212 -11.21 -5.97 10.48
N LEU A 213 -10.48 -4.99 9.93
CA LEU A 213 -9.10 -4.73 10.31
C LEU A 213 -8.96 -4.39 11.79
N TRP A 214 -9.85 -3.57 12.32
CA TRP A 214 -9.88 -3.26 13.76
C TRP A 214 -10.11 -4.51 14.61
N LEU A 215 -11.07 -5.38 14.26
CA LEU A 215 -11.33 -6.62 14.99
C LEU A 215 -10.11 -7.55 15.03
N VAL A 216 -9.38 -7.66 13.91
CA VAL A 216 -8.17 -8.48 13.81
C VAL A 216 -7.02 -7.89 14.63
N TYR A 217 -6.76 -6.58 14.49
CA TYR A 217 -5.54 -5.95 15.01
C TYR A 217 -5.70 -5.20 16.33
N ARG A 218 -6.92 -5.02 16.88
CA ARG A 218 -7.17 -4.24 18.11
C ARG A 218 -6.36 -4.65 19.34
N LYS A 219 -5.89 -5.92 19.38
CA LYS A 219 -5.08 -6.46 20.49
C LYS A 219 -3.58 -6.42 20.21
N THR A 220 -3.16 -6.12 18.98
CA THR A 220 -1.74 -6.09 18.61
C THR A 220 -1.02 -4.86 19.15
N VAL A 221 0.30 -4.97 19.26
CA VAL A 221 1.16 -3.87 19.74
C VAL A 221 1.10 -2.71 18.75
N GLU A 222 1.17 -3.01 17.45
CA GLU A 222 1.13 -2.03 16.37
C GLU A 222 -0.13 -1.15 16.40
N TRP A 223 -1.28 -1.76 16.66
CA TRP A 223 -2.53 -1.01 16.79
C TRP A 223 -2.52 -0.07 18.00
N ARG A 224 -2.08 -0.55 19.17
CA ARG A 224 -2.02 0.27 20.39
C ARG A 224 -1.09 1.47 20.22
N GLU A 225 0.04 1.26 19.59
CA GLU A 225 1.02 2.31 19.31
C GLU A 225 0.49 3.31 18.29
N LEU A 226 -0.11 2.85 17.17
CA LEU A 226 -0.77 3.70 16.19
C LEU A 226 -1.85 4.58 16.84
N TRP A 227 -2.69 3.98 17.68
CA TRP A 227 -3.73 4.70 18.40
C TRP A 227 -3.17 5.75 19.36
N SER A 228 -2.05 5.46 20.02
CA SER A 228 -1.35 6.42 20.88
C SER A 228 -0.80 7.62 20.09
N LEU A 229 -0.27 7.38 18.89
CA LEU A 229 0.22 8.43 17.98
C LEU A 229 -0.92 9.31 17.49
N LEU A 230 -2.03 8.72 17.03
CA LEU A 230 -3.22 9.46 16.60
C LEU A 230 -3.77 10.35 17.71
N LYS A 231 -3.84 9.83 18.95
CA LYS A 231 -4.25 10.64 20.12
C LYS A 231 -3.33 11.82 20.39
N ARG A 232 -2.03 11.69 20.16
CA ARG A 232 -1.07 12.80 20.33
C ARG A 232 -1.27 13.87 19.26
N ILE A 233 -1.46 13.46 17.99
CA ILE A 233 -1.68 14.38 16.86
C ILE A 233 -2.99 15.16 17.05
N VAL A 234 -4.07 14.50 17.47
CA VAL A 234 -5.38 15.16 17.69
C VAL A 234 -5.39 16.05 18.93
N LYS A 235 -4.49 15.85 19.90
CA LYS A 235 -4.38 16.68 21.11
C LYS A 235 -3.47 17.91 20.94
N PHE A 236 -2.83 18.10 19.79
CA PHE A 236 -2.14 19.35 19.50
C PHE A 236 -3.18 20.38 19.04
N PRO A 237 -3.39 21.49 19.79
CA PRO A 237 -4.26 22.59 19.37
C PRO A 237 -3.68 23.32 18.17
#